data_301d2cc0f15aede9bbf8f441f96fd341
#
_entry.id   301d2cc0f15aede9bbf8f441f96fd341
#
_cell.length_a   1.000
_cell.length_b   1.000
_cell.length_c   1.000
_cell.angle_alpha   90.00
_cell.angle_beta   90.00
_cell.angle_gamma   90.00
#
_symmetry.space_group_name_H-M   'P 1'
#
loop_
_entity.id
_entity.type
_entity.pdbx_description
1 polymer ?
#
loop_
_entity_poly.entity_id
_entity_poly.type
_entity_poly.pdbx_seq_one_letter_code
_entity_poly.pdbx_strand_id
1 'polypeptide(L)'
;MAVDKFPIEAGHIMMFARSIGDANPIYYDEDYAKGTEPGGVVAPPTFVQASAQFDPDYFLRPKIGQEWFGSAKGPTGITPKEGGGSGGGSGGGLHAEQHYVYHKPLVAGDTLTATVKPGKSWEKE
;
A
#
# COMPACT_ATOMS: atom_id res chain seq x y z
N MET A 1 -3.89 12.99 -5.08
CA MET A 1 -2.85 12.21 -4.42
C MET A 1 -1.74 11.94 -5.41
N ALA A 2 -0.53 12.22 -5.03
CA ALA A 2 0.65 11.95 -5.82
C ALA A 2 1.81 11.58 -4.88
N VAL A 3 2.66 10.68 -5.33
CA VAL A 3 3.91 10.34 -4.65
C VAL A 3 5.05 10.77 -5.57
N ASP A 4 5.78 11.79 -5.18
CA ASP A 4 6.85 12.36 -5.99
C ASP A 4 8.10 11.47 -5.98
N LYS A 5 8.29 10.71 -4.91
CA LYS A 5 9.45 9.83 -4.75
C LYS A 5 9.09 8.59 -3.93
N PHE A 6 9.11 7.44 -4.58
CA PHE A 6 8.98 6.13 -3.95
C PHE A 6 10.22 5.28 -4.27
N PRO A 7 11.21 5.26 -3.38
CA PRO A 7 12.41 4.44 -3.59
C PRO A 7 12.09 2.96 -3.36
N ILE A 8 12.58 2.12 -4.24
CA ILE A 8 12.48 0.67 -4.15
C ILE A 8 13.72 0.15 -3.45
N GLU A 9 13.58 -0.34 -2.22
CA GLU A 9 14.67 -0.71 -1.35
C GLU A 9 14.60 -2.18 -0.95
N ALA A 10 15.75 -2.85 -0.94
CA ALA A 10 15.85 -4.28 -0.63
C ALA A 10 15.27 -4.63 0.75
N GLY A 11 15.50 -3.79 1.75
CA GLY A 11 14.97 -3.98 3.10
C GLY A 11 13.43 -3.93 3.14
N HIS A 12 12.83 -3.00 2.43
CA HIS A 12 11.37 -2.90 2.33
C HIS A 12 10.77 -4.09 1.57
N ILE A 13 11.43 -4.52 0.50
CA ILE A 13 11.02 -5.72 -0.26
C ILE A 13 11.03 -6.94 0.65
N MET A 14 12.10 -7.16 1.40
CA MET A 14 12.23 -8.28 2.32
C MET A 14 11.11 -8.28 3.37
N MET A 15 10.86 -7.14 4.00
CA MET A 15 9.80 -7.02 5.01
C MET A 15 8.41 -7.29 4.42
N PHE A 16 8.15 -6.77 3.22
CA PHE A 16 6.89 -6.99 2.53
C PHE A 16 6.71 -8.47 2.18
N ALA A 17 7.72 -9.11 1.59
CA ALA A 17 7.66 -10.53 1.23
C ALA A 17 7.43 -11.42 2.47
N ARG A 18 8.07 -11.13 3.59
CA ARG A 18 7.83 -11.83 4.86
C ARG A 18 6.41 -11.64 5.37
N SER A 19 5.86 -10.45 5.25
CA SER A 19 4.51 -10.15 5.73
C SER A 19 3.42 -10.92 4.99
N ILE A 20 3.67 -11.28 3.72
CA ILE A 20 2.77 -12.10 2.91
C ILE A 20 3.16 -13.59 2.87
N GLY A 21 4.19 -13.99 3.62
CA GLY A 21 4.64 -15.37 3.70
C GLY A 21 5.35 -15.92 2.46
N ASP A 22 5.84 -15.04 1.58
CA ASP A 22 6.56 -15.46 0.38
C ASP A 22 8.05 -15.70 0.70
N ALA A 23 8.49 -16.94 0.58
CA ALA A 23 9.84 -17.38 0.91
C ALA A 23 10.78 -17.45 -0.31
N ASN A 24 10.39 -16.93 -1.46
CA ASN A 24 11.21 -16.96 -2.66
C ASN A 24 12.53 -16.20 -2.44
N PRO A 25 13.70 -16.83 -2.63
CA PRO A 25 15.00 -16.21 -2.38
C PRO A 25 15.26 -14.95 -3.21
N ILE A 26 14.55 -14.75 -4.31
CA ILE A 26 14.66 -13.53 -5.13
C ILE A 26 14.36 -12.25 -4.34
N TYR A 27 13.62 -12.34 -3.24
CA TYR A 27 13.28 -11.21 -2.37
C TYR A 27 14.25 -10.98 -1.22
N TYR A 28 15.19 -11.92 -0.98
CA TYR A 28 16.03 -11.91 0.22
C TYR A 28 17.52 -12.00 -0.08
N ASP A 29 17.90 -12.67 -1.15
CA ASP A 29 19.28 -13.01 -1.47
C ASP A 29 19.74 -12.24 -2.70
N GLU A 30 20.60 -11.24 -2.49
CA GLU A 30 21.10 -10.40 -3.58
C GLU A 30 21.93 -11.18 -4.60
N ASP A 31 22.72 -12.15 -4.14
CA ASP A 31 23.58 -12.92 -5.05
C ASP A 31 22.74 -13.86 -5.91
N TYR A 32 21.73 -14.49 -5.31
CA TYR A 32 20.74 -15.26 -6.06
C TYR A 32 19.99 -14.35 -7.07
N ALA A 33 19.51 -13.20 -6.61
CA ALA A 33 18.72 -12.29 -7.42
C ALA A 33 19.49 -11.72 -8.63
N LYS A 34 20.79 -11.45 -8.48
CA LYS A 34 21.66 -11.02 -9.57
C LYS A 34 21.76 -12.03 -10.72
N GLY A 35 21.59 -13.32 -10.42
CA GLY A 35 21.58 -14.39 -11.40
C GLY A 35 20.24 -14.60 -12.11
N THR A 36 19.21 -13.88 -11.73
CA THR A 36 17.87 -13.96 -12.32
C THR A 36 17.67 -12.95 -13.44
N GLU A 37 16.60 -13.11 -14.24
CA GLU A 37 16.29 -12.19 -15.35
C GLU A 37 16.20 -10.71 -14.93
N PRO A 38 15.55 -10.34 -13.81
CA PRO A 38 15.55 -8.95 -13.35
C PRO A 38 16.92 -8.42 -12.94
N GLY A 39 17.88 -9.29 -12.61
CA GLY A 39 19.25 -8.94 -12.29
C GLY A 39 19.46 -8.26 -10.92
N GLY A 40 18.51 -8.40 -10.02
CA GLY A 40 18.56 -7.85 -8.67
C GLY A 40 17.36 -8.25 -7.84
N VAL A 41 17.35 -7.88 -6.57
CA VAL A 41 16.21 -8.10 -5.67
C VAL A 41 14.99 -7.42 -6.26
N VAL A 42 13.98 -8.21 -6.62
CA VAL A 42 12.78 -7.74 -7.30
C VAL A 42 11.66 -7.50 -6.28
N ALA A 43 10.85 -6.49 -6.52
CA ALA A 43 9.67 -6.25 -5.70
C ALA A 43 8.55 -7.27 -6.00
N PRO A 44 7.88 -7.83 -4.98
CA PRO A 44 6.70 -8.64 -5.19
C PRO A 44 5.61 -7.88 -5.98
N PRO A 45 4.76 -8.56 -6.74
CA PRO A 45 3.79 -7.91 -7.64
C PRO A 45 2.91 -6.84 -6.98
N THR A 46 2.48 -7.05 -5.74
CA THR A 46 1.62 -6.09 -5.02
C THR A 46 2.39 -5.06 -4.21
N PHE A 47 3.71 -5.08 -4.24
CA PHE A 47 4.58 -4.16 -3.48
C PHE A 47 4.31 -2.68 -3.78
N VAL A 48 3.85 -2.36 -4.98
CA VAL A 48 3.51 -0.98 -5.38
C VAL A 48 2.44 -0.35 -4.47
N GLN A 49 1.66 -1.15 -3.77
CA GLN A 49 0.71 -0.70 -2.76
C GLN A 49 1.39 0.05 -1.61
N ALA A 50 2.65 -0.25 -1.33
CA ALA A 50 3.44 0.43 -0.32
C ALA A 50 3.70 1.92 -0.65
N SER A 51 3.46 2.35 -1.89
CA SER A 51 3.56 3.77 -2.29
C SER A 51 2.72 4.69 -1.41
N ALA A 52 1.62 4.19 -0.85
CA ALA A 52 0.79 4.92 0.10
C ALA A 52 1.55 5.42 1.33
N GLN A 53 2.63 4.75 1.74
CA GLN A 53 3.46 5.16 2.88
C GLN A 53 4.32 6.40 2.56
N PHE A 54 4.53 6.68 1.28
CA PHE A 54 5.31 7.82 0.79
C PHE A 54 4.45 9.03 0.44
N ASP A 55 3.13 8.92 0.59
CA ASP A 55 2.19 10.03 0.50
C ASP A 55 1.86 10.53 1.91
N PRO A 56 2.32 11.73 2.33
CA PRO A 56 2.01 12.25 3.66
C PRO A 56 0.53 12.50 3.87
N ASP A 57 -0.20 12.77 2.79
CA ASP A 57 -1.63 13.09 2.81
C ASP A 57 -2.53 11.92 2.38
N TYR A 58 -1.99 10.68 2.45
CA TYR A 58 -2.77 9.50 2.08
C TYR A 58 -4.10 9.44 2.85
N PHE A 59 -5.19 9.47 2.10
CA PHE A 59 -6.54 9.68 2.64
C PHE A 59 -7.03 8.57 3.58
N LEU A 60 -6.48 7.36 3.46
CA LEU A 60 -6.81 6.24 4.36
C LEU A 60 -5.97 6.23 5.64
N ARG A 61 -5.02 7.14 5.78
CA ARG A 61 -4.19 7.18 6.99
C ARG A 61 -4.94 7.83 8.15
N PRO A 62 -5.05 7.16 9.31
CA PRO A 62 -5.62 7.77 10.50
C PRO A 62 -4.85 9.02 10.89
N LYS A 63 -5.56 10.08 11.28
CA LYS A 63 -4.97 11.32 11.78
C LYS A 63 -5.26 11.46 13.26
N ILE A 64 -4.24 11.78 14.05
CA ILE A 64 -4.38 12.02 15.49
C ILE A 64 -5.39 13.14 15.73
N GLY A 65 -6.31 12.92 16.66
CA GLY A 65 -7.34 13.89 17.00
C GLY A 65 -8.52 13.97 16.02
N GLN A 66 -8.61 13.11 15.02
CA GLN A 66 -9.73 13.06 14.08
C GLN A 66 -10.41 11.70 14.12
N GLU A 67 -11.72 11.66 13.93
CA GLU A 67 -12.43 10.41 13.75
C GLU A 67 -11.95 9.72 12.48
N TRP A 68 -11.66 8.43 12.61
CA TRP A 68 -11.31 7.60 11.46
C TRP A 68 -12.50 6.79 11.00
N PHE A 69 -12.68 6.71 9.70
CA PHE A 69 -13.79 5.99 9.07
C PHE A 69 -13.57 4.47 9.01
N GLY A 70 -12.38 3.98 9.38
CA GLY A 70 -12.05 2.55 9.36
C GLY A 70 -12.66 1.76 10.52
N SER A 71 -12.49 0.43 10.47
CA SER A 71 -13.07 -0.50 11.46
C SER A 71 -12.31 -0.58 12.78
N ALA A 72 -11.09 -0.07 12.85
CA ALA A 72 -10.29 -0.09 14.07
C ALA A 72 -10.79 0.98 15.05
N LYS A 73 -11.22 0.57 16.23
CA LYS A 73 -11.66 1.50 17.27
C LYS A 73 -10.47 2.24 17.88
N GLY A 74 -10.57 3.57 17.92
CA GLY A 74 -9.67 4.43 18.65
C GLY A 74 -8.23 4.58 18.15
N PRO A 75 -7.90 4.36 16.87
CA PRO A 75 -6.51 4.50 16.38
C PRO A 75 -6.00 5.93 16.43
N THR A 76 -6.89 6.90 16.53
CA THR A 76 -6.55 8.34 16.57
C THR A 76 -6.46 8.90 17.99
N GLY A 77 -6.67 8.07 19.02
CA GLY A 77 -6.71 8.51 20.42
C GLY A 77 -8.01 9.25 20.81
N ILE A 78 -9.01 9.27 19.95
CA ILE A 78 -10.33 9.80 20.28
C ILE A 78 -11.17 8.70 20.93
N THR A 79 -11.81 9.01 22.06
CA THR A 79 -12.83 8.13 22.66
C THR A 79 -14.10 8.20 21.81
N PRO A 80 -14.57 7.09 21.26
CA PRO A 80 -15.83 7.08 20.51
C PRO A 80 -16.98 7.56 21.41
N LYS A 81 -17.88 8.39 20.89
CA LYS A 81 -19.11 8.73 21.61
C LYS A 81 -19.96 7.48 21.80
N GLU A 82 -20.49 7.29 23.03
CA GLU A 82 -21.45 6.23 23.30
C GLU A 82 -22.64 6.36 22.32
N GLY A 83 -22.92 5.25 21.63
CA GLY A 83 -24.02 5.19 20.63
C GLY A 83 -23.65 5.61 19.22
N GLY A 84 -22.44 6.11 18.99
CA GLY A 84 -21.92 6.31 17.66
C GLY A 84 -21.44 4.99 17.08
N GLY A 85 -22.19 4.42 16.17
CA GLY A 85 -21.68 3.37 15.28
C GLY A 85 -20.41 3.90 14.63
N SER A 86 -19.46 3.05 14.35
CA SER A 86 -18.19 3.34 13.75
C SER A 86 -18.30 4.47 12.72
N GLY A 87 -17.70 5.60 13.07
CA GLY A 87 -17.65 6.90 12.41
C GLY A 87 -18.46 7.04 11.16
N GLY A 88 -19.48 7.77 11.36
CA GLY A 88 -20.43 8.11 10.38
C GLY A 88 -19.91 8.52 9.04
N GLY A 89 -20.37 8.63 8.15
CA GLY A 89 -20.31 8.86 6.73
C GLY A 89 -20.69 7.55 6.08
N SER A 90 -21.92 7.44 5.75
CA SER A 90 -22.56 6.40 4.94
C SER A 90 -21.58 5.43 4.26
N GLY A 91 -21.53 4.22 4.81
CA GLY A 91 -20.93 3.09 4.12
C GLY A 91 -19.42 3.04 4.22
N GLY A 92 -18.90 2.22 5.12
CA GLY A 92 -17.52 1.80 5.06
C GLY A 92 -17.23 1.22 3.69
N GLY A 93 -16.24 1.78 2.99
CA GLY A 93 -15.82 1.26 1.71
C GLY A 93 -15.29 -0.16 1.88
N LEU A 94 -15.76 -1.09 1.06
CA LEU A 94 -15.22 -2.43 0.95
C LEU A 94 -14.38 -2.49 -0.30
N HIS A 95 -13.13 -2.98 -0.14
CA HIS A 95 -12.29 -3.27 -1.29
C HIS A 95 -12.86 -4.49 -2.02
N ALA A 96 -13.25 -4.31 -3.29
CA ALA A 96 -13.82 -5.38 -4.08
C ALA A 96 -12.76 -6.08 -4.92
N GLU A 97 -12.02 -5.34 -5.74
CA GLU A 97 -11.02 -5.89 -6.64
C GLU A 97 -9.95 -4.87 -6.97
N GLN A 98 -8.81 -5.35 -7.42
CA GLN A 98 -7.69 -4.54 -7.86
C GLN A 98 -7.02 -5.17 -9.07
N HIS A 99 -6.82 -4.40 -10.12
CA HIS A 99 -6.20 -4.85 -11.37
C HIS A 99 -4.83 -4.18 -11.54
N TYR A 100 -3.83 -4.99 -11.89
CA TYR A 100 -2.48 -4.52 -12.14
C TYR A 100 -2.09 -4.79 -13.59
N VAL A 101 -1.42 -3.83 -14.19
CA VAL A 101 -0.75 -4.01 -15.48
C VAL A 101 0.73 -3.69 -15.28
N TYR A 102 1.58 -4.71 -15.42
CA TYR A 102 3.02 -4.58 -15.22
C TYR A 102 3.72 -4.39 -16.56
N HIS A 103 4.57 -3.37 -16.65
CA HIS A 103 5.34 -3.09 -17.86
C HIS A 103 6.79 -3.57 -17.74
N LYS A 104 7.33 -3.60 -16.51
CA LYS A 104 8.64 -4.15 -16.20
C LYS A 104 8.72 -4.54 -14.72
N PRO A 105 9.62 -5.47 -14.36
CA PRO A 105 9.94 -5.72 -12.95
C PRO A 105 10.48 -4.46 -12.28
N LEU A 106 10.19 -4.30 -10.99
CA LEU A 106 10.80 -3.28 -10.13
C LEU A 106 11.91 -3.94 -9.33
N VAL A 107 13.09 -3.37 -9.37
CA VAL A 107 14.26 -3.88 -8.63
C VAL A 107 14.74 -2.87 -7.60
N ALA A 108 15.40 -3.36 -6.56
CA ALA A 108 16.02 -2.51 -5.57
C ALA A 108 17.00 -1.52 -6.24
N GLY A 109 16.86 -0.24 -5.91
CA GLY A 109 17.58 0.87 -6.54
C GLY A 109 16.74 1.70 -7.51
N ASP A 110 15.61 1.18 -7.98
CA ASP A 110 14.65 1.98 -8.75
C ASP A 110 13.99 3.05 -7.88
N THR A 111 13.55 4.12 -8.53
CA THR A 111 12.71 5.14 -7.89
C THR A 111 11.50 5.40 -8.77
N LEU A 112 10.34 5.39 -8.15
CA LEU A 112 9.06 5.61 -8.82
C LEU A 112 8.44 6.95 -8.44
N THR A 113 7.60 7.44 -9.32
CA THR A 113 6.55 8.41 -9.02
C THR A 113 5.19 7.74 -9.16
N ALA A 114 4.21 8.19 -8.40
CA ALA A 114 2.85 7.67 -8.52
C ALA A 114 1.84 8.81 -8.61
N THR A 115 0.90 8.67 -9.51
CA THR A 115 -0.25 9.58 -9.65
C THR A 115 -1.54 8.82 -9.51
N VAL A 116 -2.52 9.44 -8.86
CA VAL A 116 -3.86 8.88 -8.69
C VAL A 116 -4.86 9.74 -9.44
N LYS A 117 -5.66 9.09 -10.26
CA LYS A 117 -6.76 9.72 -10.98
C LYS A 117 -8.08 9.08 -10.54
N PRO A 118 -9.13 9.88 -10.33
CA PRO A 118 -10.44 9.32 -10.03
C PRO A 118 -10.95 8.51 -11.23
N GLY A 119 -11.54 7.36 -10.92
CA GLY A 119 -12.21 6.52 -11.90
C GLY A 119 -13.69 6.87 -12.02
N LYS A 120 -14.43 5.97 -12.66
CA LYS A 120 -15.89 6.07 -12.77
C LYS A 120 -16.53 5.64 -11.43
N SER A 121 -17.58 6.31 -11.03
CA SER A 121 -18.46 5.89 -9.95
C SER A 121 -19.85 5.61 -10.49
N TRP A 122 -20.53 4.65 -9.89
CA TRP A 122 -21.92 4.33 -10.20
C TRP A 122 -22.61 3.80 -8.95
N GLU A 123 -23.89 3.96 -8.91
CA GLU A 123 -24.75 3.34 -7.90
C GLU A 123 -25.38 2.07 -8.48
N LYS A 124 -25.51 1.07 -7.64
CA LYS A 124 -26.19 -0.17 -7.99
C LYS A 124 -27.40 -0.30 -7.07
N GLU A 125 -28.57 -0.33 -7.67
CA GLU A 125 -29.83 -0.63 -6.99
C GLU A 125 -29.93 -2.10 -6.58
#